data_54fd7d96f5b7304cdc71d28656b0c53d
#
_entry.id   54fd7d96f5b7304cdc71d28656b0c53d
#
_cell.length_a   1.000
_cell.length_b   1.000
_cell.length_c   1.000
_cell.angle_alpha   90.00
_cell.angle_beta   90.00
_cell.angle_gamma   90.00
#
_symmetry.space_group_name_H-M   'P 1'
#
loop_
_entity.id
_entity.type
_entity.pdbx_description
1 polymer ?
#
loop_
_entity_poly.entity_id
_entity_poly.type
_entity_poly.pdbx_seq_one_letter_code
_entity_poly.pdbx_strand_id
1 'polypeptide(L)'
;MTDELSEEHISAGLPGTADLMVLVGNSWWRCAYAARGGNWPLAAFYARRVRSLQRRLGVIRPTYRERLAAYETAMLGPVFAALEAQDRRAFDHAFAAATDDANKQHVETGYGYIRWKLPDEPPKDLDLGPGR
;
A
#
# COMPACT_ATOMS: atom_id res chain seq x y z
N MET A 1 -15.88 24.99 -29.74
CA MET A 1 -15.64 23.59 -29.33
C MET A 1 -15.09 23.62 -27.92
N THR A 2 -15.68 22.85 -27.05
CA THR A 2 -15.22 22.80 -25.67
C THR A 2 -14.26 21.63 -25.50
N ASP A 3 -13.22 21.84 -24.72
CA ASP A 3 -12.27 20.79 -24.35
C ASP A 3 -12.68 20.06 -23.06
N GLU A 4 -13.95 20.22 -22.67
CA GLU A 4 -14.49 19.58 -21.48
C GLU A 4 -14.56 18.06 -21.65
N LEU A 5 -14.15 17.35 -20.60
CA LEU A 5 -14.25 15.90 -20.54
C LEU A 5 -15.69 15.49 -20.23
N SER A 6 -16.24 14.55 -21.00
CA SER A 6 -17.51 13.93 -20.66
C SER A 6 -17.34 12.94 -19.50
N GLU A 7 -18.47 12.54 -18.89
CA GLU A 7 -18.43 11.48 -17.85
C GLU A 7 -17.81 10.19 -18.38
N GLU A 8 -18.08 9.85 -19.65
CA GLU A 8 -17.51 8.70 -20.30
C GLU A 8 -15.97 8.83 -20.45
N HIS A 9 -15.49 10.00 -20.86
CA HIS A 9 -14.06 10.28 -20.96
C HIS A 9 -13.39 10.22 -19.59
N ILE A 10 -14.00 10.78 -18.57
CA ILE A 10 -13.48 10.74 -17.20
C ILE A 10 -13.37 9.30 -16.72
N SER A 11 -14.44 8.51 -16.90
CA SER A 11 -14.44 7.11 -16.50
C SER A 11 -13.37 6.30 -17.22
N ALA A 12 -13.21 6.50 -18.54
CA ALA A 12 -12.19 5.81 -19.33
C ALA A 12 -10.76 6.23 -18.95
N GLY A 13 -10.59 7.45 -18.46
CA GLY A 13 -9.28 7.98 -18.04
C GLY A 13 -8.89 7.62 -16.61
N LEU A 14 -9.80 7.03 -15.81
CA LEU A 14 -9.47 6.62 -14.45
C LEU A 14 -8.48 5.44 -14.46
N PRO A 15 -7.54 5.40 -13.50
CA PRO A 15 -6.65 4.27 -13.40
C PRO A 15 -7.43 2.99 -13.07
N GLY A 16 -6.99 1.87 -13.63
CA GLY A 16 -7.56 0.57 -13.32
C GLY A 16 -7.09 0.06 -11.96
N THR A 17 -7.74 -0.98 -11.47
CA THR A 17 -7.35 -1.66 -10.22
C THR A 17 -5.88 -2.08 -10.25
N ALA A 18 -5.44 -2.69 -11.38
CA ALA A 18 -4.06 -3.13 -11.53
C ALA A 18 -3.06 -1.97 -11.43
N ASP A 19 -3.38 -0.82 -12.04
CA ASP A 19 -2.50 0.35 -11.99
C ASP A 19 -2.31 0.86 -10.55
N LEU A 20 -3.40 0.96 -9.80
CA LEU A 20 -3.33 1.39 -8.40
C LEU A 20 -2.62 0.35 -7.53
N MET A 21 -2.87 -0.95 -7.75
CA MET A 21 -2.26 -2.01 -6.95
C MET A 21 -0.76 -2.14 -7.19
N VAL A 22 -0.27 -1.85 -8.40
CA VAL A 22 1.18 -1.77 -8.66
C VAL A 22 1.81 -0.66 -7.81
N LEU A 23 1.16 0.50 -7.73
CA LEU A 23 1.64 1.61 -6.90
C LEU A 23 1.58 1.26 -5.41
N VAL A 24 0.53 0.57 -4.97
CA VAL A 24 0.41 0.09 -3.58
C VAL A 24 1.56 -0.86 -3.25
N GLY A 25 1.77 -1.87 -4.08
CA GLY A 25 2.85 -2.85 -3.87
C GLY A 25 4.23 -2.20 -3.83
N ASN A 26 4.49 -1.29 -4.76
CA ASN A 26 5.76 -0.55 -4.80
C ASN A 26 5.98 0.26 -3.50
N SER A 27 4.95 0.96 -3.03
CA SER A 27 5.02 1.72 -1.79
C SER A 27 5.17 0.81 -0.57
N TRP A 28 4.53 -0.35 -0.59
CA TRP A 28 4.52 -1.29 0.52
C TRP A 28 5.92 -1.86 0.81
N TRP A 29 6.61 -2.36 -0.21
CA TRP A 29 7.95 -2.91 0.03
C TRP A 29 9.00 -1.83 0.33
N ARG A 30 8.83 -0.59 -0.20
CA ARG A 30 9.70 0.54 0.15
C ARG A 30 9.52 0.96 1.60
N CYS A 31 8.28 0.90 2.12
CA CYS A 31 7.99 1.11 3.53
C CYS A 31 8.80 0.15 4.42
N ALA A 32 8.81 -1.12 4.07
CA ALA A 32 9.54 -2.14 4.84
C ALA A 32 11.04 -1.84 4.91
N TYR A 33 11.64 -1.54 3.76
CA TYR A 33 13.08 -1.27 3.72
C TYR A 33 13.45 0.05 4.42
N ALA A 34 12.60 1.05 4.35
CA ALA A 34 12.81 2.30 5.08
C ALA A 34 12.78 2.05 6.60
N ALA A 35 11.83 1.27 7.10
CA ALA A 35 11.77 0.90 8.51
C ALA A 35 12.99 0.09 8.93
N ARG A 36 13.42 -0.86 8.11
CA ARG A 36 14.62 -1.67 8.37
C ARG A 36 15.89 -0.84 8.43
N GLY A 37 15.96 0.22 7.63
CA GLY A 37 17.10 1.14 7.63
C GLY A 37 17.05 2.19 8.73
N GLY A 38 15.96 2.27 9.49
CA GLY A 38 15.78 3.26 10.53
C GLY A 38 15.29 4.62 10.02
N ASN A 39 14.91 4.72 8.75
CA ASN A 39 14.32 5.94 8.19
C ASN A 39 12.80 5.92 8.45
N TRP A 40 12.41 6.19 9.68
CA TRP A 40 11.01 6.14 10.10
C TRP A 40 10.11 7.16 9.40
N PRO A 41 10.55 8.40 9.16
CA PRO A 41 9.74 9.34 8.38
C PRO A 41 9.43 8.85 6.97
N LEU A 42 10.41 8.23 6.31
CA LEU A 42 10.23 7.66 4.97
C LEU A 42 9.28 6.45 5.02
N ALA A 43 9.45 5.57 6.00
CA ALA A 43 8.55 4.44 6.19
C ALA A 43 7.11 4.90 6.38
N ALA A 44 6.89 5.90 7.22
CA ALA A 44 5.56 6.48 7.46
C ALA A 44 4.99 7.12 6.17
N PHE A 45 5.82 7.80 5.39
CA PHE A 45 5.43 8.37 4.12
C PHE A 45 4.85 7.30 3.19
N TYR A 46 5.56 6.18 3.02
CA TYR A 46 5.09 5.11 2.16
C TYR A 46 3.86 4.38 2.71
N ALA A 47 3.76 4.20 4.03
CA ALA A 47 2.56 3.62 4.64
C ALA A 47 1.32 4.50 4.39
N ARG A 48 1.47 5.82 4.54
CA ARG A 48 0.38 6.77 4.21
C ARG A 48 0.02 6.72 2.74
N ARG A 49 1.00 6.54 1.87
CA ARG A 49 0.76 6.40 0.44
C ARG A 49 -0.06 5.13 0.13
N VAL A 50 0.28 4.01 0.77
CA VAL A 50 -0.52 2.78 0.65
C VAL A 50 -1.97 3.04 1.05
N ARG A 51 -2.18 3.64 2.22
CA ARG A 51 -3.52 3.94 2.71
C ARG A 51 -4.29 4.85 1.75
N SER A 52 -3.66 5.90 1.28
CA SER A 52 -4.27 6.86 0.35
C SER A 52 -4.66 6.20 -0.97
N LEU A 53 -3.79 5.37 -1.52
CA LEU A 53 -4.05 4.65 -2.78
C LEU A 53 -5.19 3.63 -2.61
N GLN A 54 -5.23 2.92 -1.50
CA GLN A 54 -6.31 1.96 -1.22
C GLN A 54 -7.65 2.66 -1.02
N ARG A 55 -7.67 3.80 -0.35
CA ARG A 55 -8.89 4.61 -0.21
C ARG A 55 -9.38 5.09 -1.58
N ARG A 56 -8.47 5.53 -2.44
CA ARG A 56 -8.79 5.92 -3.81
C ARG A 56 -9.37 4.76 -4.60
N LEU A 57 -8.79 3.57 -4.47
CA LEU A 57 -9.32 2.38 -5.12
C LEU A 57 -10.75 2.08 -4.67
N GLY A 58 -11.04 2.22 -3.39
CA GLY A 58 -12.41 2.02 -2.86
C GLY A 58 -13.42 3.03 -3.41
N VAL A 59 -12.99 4.25 -3.74
CA VAL A 59 -13.83 5.26 -4.41
C VAL A 59 -14.07 4.88 -5.86
N ILE A 60 -13.03 4.51 -6.58
CA ILE A 60 -13.10 4.21 -8.04
C ILE A 60 -13.79 2.86 -8.29
N ARG A 61 -13.60 1.90 -7.39
CA ARG A 61 -14.16 0.56 -7.47
C ARG A 61 -14.92 0.24 -6.18
N PRO A 62 -16.16 0.71 -6.04
CA PRO A 62 -16.93 0.56 -4.81
C PRO A 62 -17.12 -0.89 -4.34
N THR A 63 -17.02 -1.85 -5.26
CA THR A 63 -17.11 -3.28 -4.94
C THR A 63 -16.03 -3.72 -3.94
N TYR A 64 -14.91 -2.99 -3.85
CA TYR A 64 -13.83 -3.31 -2.91
C TYR A 64 -13.83 -2.45 -1.65
N ARG A 65 -14.76 -1.50 -1.53
CA ARG A 65 -14.73 -0.49 -0.45
C ARG A 65 -14.73 -1.10 0.94
N GLU A 66 -15.66 -2.02 1.20
CA GLU A 66 -15.78 -2.62 2.53
C GLU A 66 -14.57 -3.47 2.87
N ARG A 67 -14.09 -4.24 1.92
CA ARG A 67 -12.93 -5.10 2.08
C ARG A 67 -11.66 -4.27 2.35
N LEU A 68 -11.47 -3.17 1.62
CA LEU A 68 -10.35 -2.26 1.81
C LEU A 68 -10.43 -1.53 3.15
N ALA A 69 -11.62 -1.10 3.57
CA ALA A 69 -11.80 -0.44 4.86
C ALA A 69 -11.49 -1.39 6.03
N ALA A 70 -11.94 -2.64 5.94
CA ALA A 70 -11.65 -3.66 6.94
C ALA A 70 -10.14 -3.95 7.02
N TYR A 71 -9.48 -4.05 5.87
CA TYR A 71 -8.03 -4.23 5.79
C TYR A 71 -7.28 -3.05 6.43
N GLU A 72 -7.67 -1.83 6.12
CA GLU A 72 -7.06 -0.63 6.70
C GLU A 72 -7.11 -0.67 8.23
N THR A 73 -8.27 -0.95 8.79
CA THR A 73 -8.45 -0.98 10.24
C THR A 73 -7.68 -2.13 10.88
N ALA A 74 -7.82 -3.34 10.37
CA ALA A 74 -7.28 -4.54 11.00
C ALA A 74 -5.79 -4.74 10.73
N MET A 75 -5.32 -4.40 9.52
CA MET A 75 -3.97 -4.72 9.08
C MET A 75 -3.05 -3.50 9.03
N LEU A 76 -3.50 -2.37 8.51
CA LEU A 76 -2.68 -1.17 8.47
C LEU A 76 -2.61 -0.46 9.82
N GLY A 77 -3.66 -0.54 10.63
CA GLY A 77 -3.68 0.07 11.96
C GLY A 77 -2.46 -0.31 12.81
N PRO A 78 -2.17 -1.61 13.00
CA PRO A 78 -0.97 -2.04 13.73
C PRO A 78 0.35 -1.57 13.10
N VAL A 79 0.42 -1.49 11.77
CA VAL A 79 1.60 -0.96 11.07
C VAL A 79 1.82 0.51 11.44
N PHE A 80 0.77 1.33 11.39
CA PHE A 80 0.87 2.74 11.77
C PHE A 80 1.25 2.92 13.24
N ALA A 81 0.70 2.11 14.13
CA ALA A 81 1.05 2.15 15.55
C ALA A 81 2.54 1.86 15.78
N ALA A 82 3.07 0.85 15.08
CA ALA A 82 4.49 0.51 15.18
C ALA A 82 5.39 1.61 14.60
N LEU A 83 4.96 2.24 13.50
CA LEU A 83 5.69 3.36 12.89
C LEU A 83 5.75 4.56 13.83
N GLU A 84 4.64 4.90 14.47
CA GLU A 84 4.58 5.99 15.43
C GLU A 84 5.50 5.74 16.63
N ALA A 85 5.50 4.50 17.12
CA ALA A 85 6.36 4.09 18.23
C ALA A 85 7.82 3.88 17.81
N GLN A 86 8.12 3.87 16.51
CA GLN A 86 9.43 3.51 15.95
C GLN A 86 9.94 2.18 16.51
N ASP A 87 9.00 1.23 16.62
CA ASP A 87 9.26 -0.11 17.15
C ASP A 87 9.47 -1.09 15.99
N ARG A 88 10.72 -1.42 15.73
CA ARG A 88 11.10 -2.28 14.62
C ARG A 88 10.49 -3.67 14.72
N ARG A 89 10.48 -4.25 15.91
CA ARG A 89 9.97 -5.60 16.12
C ARG A 89 8.46 -5.66 15.91
N ALA A 90 7.74 -4.69 16.47
CA ALA A 90 6.30 -4.56 16.26
C ALA A 90 5.99 -4.30 14.78
N PHE A 91 6.78 -3.47 14.12
CA PHE A 91 6.63 -3.19 12.70
C PHE A 91 6.80 -4.46 11.86
N ASP A 92 7.87 -5.21 12.07
CA ASP A 92 8.13 -6.43 11.29
C ASP A 92 6.98 -7.44 11.44
N HIS A 93 6.45 -7.58 12.66
CA HIS A 93 5.31 -8.47 12.92
C HIS A 93 4.04 -8.00 12.20
N ALA A 94 3.70 -6.72 12.35
CA ALA A 94 2.51 -6.14 11.73
C ALA A 94 2.60 -6.15 10.19
N PHE A 95 3.78 -5.85 9.65
CA PHE A 95 4.03 -5.86 8.22
C PHE A 95 3.87 -7.25 7.61
N ALA A 96 4.44 -8.26 8.27
CA ALA A 96 4.32 -9.65 7.81
C ALA A 96 2.85 -10.11 7.83
N ALA A 97 2.12 -9.81 8.89
CA ALA A 97 0.69 -10.16 9.00
C ALA A 97 -0.14 -9.46 7.92
N ALA A 98 0.14 -8.19 7.67
CA ALA A 98 -0.58 -7.41 6.65
C ALA A 98 -0.27 -7.93 5.24
N THR A 99 0.97 -8.34 4.97
CA THR A 99 1.35 -8.91 3.67
C THR A 99 0.66 -10.26 3.44
N ASP A 100 0.63 -11.11 4.46
CA ASP A 100 -0.06 -12.41 4.37
C ASP A 100 -1.56 -12.21 4.12
N ASP A 101 -2.18 -11.26 4.80
CA ASP A 101 -3.60 -10.96 4.60
C ASP A 101 -3.86 -10.39 3.20
N ALA A 102 -2.99 -9.52 2.69
CA ALA A 102 -3.09 -8.99 1.34
C ALA A 102 -3.07 -10.13 0.31
N ASN A 103 -2.18 -11.09 0.47
CA ASN A 103 -2.11 -12.27 -0.41
C ASN A 103 -3.38 -13.12 -0.32
N LYS A 104 -3.95 -13.26 0.87
CA LYS A 104 -5.22 -13.93 1.08
C LYS A 104 -6.36 -13.18 0.37
N GLN A 105 -6.39 -11.85 0.45
CA GLN A 105 -7.37 -11.03 -0.25
C GLN A 105 -7.26 -11.22 -1.77
N HIS A 106 -6.06 -11.35 -2.31
CA HIS A 106 -5.88 -11.63 -3.73
C HIS A 106 -6.50 -12.96 -4.14
N VAL A 107 -6.33 -14.00 -3.34
CA VAL A 107 -6.98 -15.31 -3.58
C VAL A 107 -8.49 -15.16 -3.56
N GLU A 108 -9.04 -14.51 -2.53
CA GLU A 108 -10.48 -14.37 -2.34
C GLU A 108 -11.15 -13.53 -3.44
N THR A 109 -10.41 -12.65 -4.08
CA THR A 109 -10.93 -11.77 -5.15
C THR A 109 -10.61 -12.30 -6.55
N GLY A 110 -10.05 -13.49 -6.68
CA GLY A 110 -9.78 -14.11 -7.98
C GLY A 110 -8.40 -13.83 -8.56
N TYR A 111 -7.49 -13.26 -7.78
CA TYR A 111 -6.14 -12.89 -8.21
C TYR A 111 -5.06 -13.67 -7.44
N GLY A 112 -5.33 -14.94 -7.12
CA GLY A 112 -4.41 -15.76 -6.32
C GLY A 112 -3.03 -15.97 -6.94
N TYR A 113 -2.88 -15.72 -8.23
CA TYR A 113 -1.59 -15.74 -8.91
C TYR A 113 -0.76 -14.48 -8.65
N ILE A 114 -1.33 -13.43 -8.04
CA ILE A 114 -0.59 -12.25 -7.58
C ILE A 114 -0.22 -12.49 -6.12
N ARG A 115 1.06 -12.72 -5.90
CA ARG A 115 1.56 -13.08 -4.60
C ARG A 115 2.71 -12.14 -4.22
N TRP A 116 2.42 -11.22 -3.33
CA TRP A 116 3.42 -10.25 -2.89
C TRP A 116 4.45 -10.93 -2.02
N LYS A 117 5.67 -10.61 -2.28
CA LYS A 117 6.82 -10.93 -1.43
C LYS A 117 7.76 -9.74 -1.40
N LEU A 118 8.51 -9.63 -0.32
CA LEU A 118 9.52 -8.58 -0.22
C LEU A 118 10.66 -8.88 -1.21
N PRO A 119 11.07 -7.90 -2.05
CA PRO A 119 12.23 -8.07 -2.91
C PRO A 119 13.49 -8.42 -2.10
N ASP A 120 14.38 -9.21 -2.69
CA ASP A 120 15.60 -9.65 -2.02
C ASP A 120 16.57 -8.50 -1.74
N GLU A 121 16.50 -7.43 -2.54
CA GLU A 121 17.36 -6.27 -2.40
C GLU A 121 16.55 -5.01 -2.10
N PRO A 122 17.09 -4.12 -1.24
CA PRO A 122 16.45 -2.82 -1.00
C PRO A 122 16.48 -1.94 -2.24
N PRO A 123 15.60 -0.91 -2.32
CA PRO A 123 15.66 0.06 -3.41
C PRO A 123 16.99 0.81 -3.35
N LYS A 124 17.56 1.07 -4.53
CA LYS A 124 18.86 1.73 -4.65
C LYS A 124 18.75 3.24 -4.88
N ASP A 125 17.55 3.71 -5.09
CA ASP A 125 17.24 5.11 -5.41
C ASP A 125 16.85 5.95 -4.19
N LEU A 126 16.93 5.39 -2.99
CA LEU A 126 16.52 6.05 -1.76
C LEU A 126 17.57 5.89 -0.66
N ASP A 127 17.73 6.93 0.14
CA ASP A 127 18.49 6.85 1.38
C ASP A 127 17.58 6.24 2.46
N LEU A 128 17.92 5.04 2.88
CA LEU A 128 17.13 4.26 3.85
C LEU A 128 17.68 4.40 5.27
N GLY A 129 18.75 5.14 5.45
CA GLY A 129 19.35 5.36 6.77
C GLY A 129 18.48 6.25 7.66
N PRO A 130 18.85 6.40 8.95
CA PRO A 130 18.08 7.21 9.88
C PRO A 130 17.75 8.59 9.32
N GLY A 131 16.49 9.02 9.49
CA GLY A 131 16.00 10.30 8.98
C GLY A 131 16.81 11.47 9.53
N ARG A 132 17.05 12.46 8.68
CA ARG A 132 17.84 13.65 9.03
C ARG A 132 16.94 14.87 9.09
#